data_2a2929dabe25e59c99686585270f1c4b
#
_entry.id   2a2929dabe25e59c99686585270f1c4b
#
_cell.length_a   1.000
_cell.length_b   1.000
_cell.length_c   1.000
_cell.angle_alpha   90.00
_cell.angle_beta   90.00
_cell.angle_gamma   90.00
#
_symmetry.space_group_name_H-M   'P 1'
#
loop_
_entity.id
_entity.type
_entity.pdbx_description
1 polymer ?
#
loop_
_entity_poly.entity_id
_entity_poly.type
_entity_poly.pdbx_seq_one_letter_code
_entity_poly.pdbx_strand_id
1 'polypeptide(L)'
;IRICDPAVGSGAFPVGMMNEIIRTRNALTNYLKTKKGRTIYDFKRHAIQNSLYGVDIDLGAVEIAKLRLWLSLIVDEEDIKQIKPLPNLDYKIVQGNSLSSVEQNLFNQPLFTKLEELKPAFFNETNASKKREYKKQIDELIRLITNNNQSFDFKIYFSEVFHKKNGFDVVIGNPPWGGDLSEKEKAYFREKFQSAKGIIDTYALFTERAIALLSKGGI
;
A
#
# COMPACT_ATOMS: atom_id res chain seq x y z
N ILE A 1 5.74 -10.47 6.01
CA ILE A 1 6.43 -9.55 5.09
C ILE A 1 5.45 -8.49 4.60
N ARG A 2 5.89 -7.24 4.50
CA ARG A 2 5.13 -6.09 4.00
C ARG A 2 5.91 -5.43 2.88
N ILE A 3 5.26 -5.27 1.75
CA ILE A 3 5.86 -4.86 0.49
C ILE A 3 5.14 -3.62 0.01
N CYS A 4 5.89 -2.59 -0.37
CA CYS A 4 5.34 -1.37 -0.94
C CYS A 4 5.90 -1.11 -2.34
N ASP A 5 5.02 -0.72 -3.24
CA ASP A 5 5.39 -0.12 -4.51
C ASP A 5 4.97 1.35 -4.50
N PRO A 6 5.93 2.30 -4.41
CA PRO A 6 5.63 3.73 -4.33
C PRO A 6 5.27 4.36 -5.69
N ALA A 7 5.33 3.60 -6.79
CA ALA A 7 4.94 4.02 -8.12
C ALA A 7 4.23 2.85 -8.82
N VAL A 8 3.12 2.42 -8.21
CA VAL A 8 2.51 1.11 -8.46
C VAL A 8 2.00 0.91 -9.89
N GLY A 9 1.73 1.99 -10.61
CA GLY A 9 1.20 1.93 -11.96
C GLY A 9 -0.01 1.01 -12.04
N SER A 10 -0.02 0.11 -13.01
CA SER A 10 -1.08 -0.89 -13.18
C SER A 10 -0.96 -2.11 -12.26
N GLY A 11 -0.08 -2.12 -11.26
CA GLY A 11 0.02 -3.18 -10.25
C GLY A 11 0.83 -4.42 -10.67
N ALA A 12 1.77 -4.28 -11.60
CA ALA A 12 2.57 -5.43 -12.05
C ALA A 12 3.43 -6.02 -10.94
N PHE A 13 4.16 -5.18 -10.19
CA PHE A 13 4.99 -5.64 -9.07
C PHE A 13 4.18 -6.23 -7.91
N PRO A 14 3.11 -5.61 -7.40
CA PRO A 14 2.27 -6.25 -6.38
C PRO A 14 1.74 -7.62 -6.77
N VAL A 15 1.30 -7.82 -8.01
CA VAL A 15 0.85 -9.14 -8.50
C VAL A 15 2.01 -10.13 -8.57
N GLY A 16 3.16 -9.71 -9.10
CA GLY A 16 4.37 -10.54 -9.13
C GLY A 16 4.80 -10.98 -7.73
N MET A 17 4.87 -10.04 -6.79
CA MET A 17 5.23 -10.32 -5.39
C MET A 17 4.20 -11.20 -4.69
N MET A 18 2.91 -11.04 -4.98
CA MET A 18 1.88 -11.95 -4.49
C MET A 18 2.17 -13.40 -4.92
N ASN A 19 2.47 -13.62 -6.18
CA ASN A 19 2.75 -14.95 -6.72
C ASN A 19 4.00 -15.56 -6.06
N GLU A 20 5.06 -14.78 -5.82
CA GLU A 20 6.25 -15.25 -5.11
C GLU A 20 5.97 -15.61 -3.64
N ILE A 21 5.14 -14.82 -2.95
CA ILE A 21 4.69 -15.15 -1.59
C ILE A 21 3.95 -16.48 -1.58
N ILE A 22 3.06 -16.72 -2.56
CA ILE A 22 2.26 -17.94 -2.65
C ILE A 22 3.17 -19.13 -2.95
N ARG A 23 4.08 -18.99 -3.92
CA ARG A 23 5.04 -20.03 -4.27
C ARG A 23 5.87 -20.46 -3.06
N THR A 24 6.40 -19.48 -2.33
CA THR A 24 7.19 -19.71 -1.12
C THR A 24 6.36 -20.38 -0.02
N ARG A 25 5.13 -19.92 0.22
CA ARG A 25 4.23 -20.52 1.22
C ARG A 25 3.85 -21.95 0.87
N ASN A 26 3.57 -22.24 -0.39
CA ASN A 26 3.26 -23.60 -0.85
C ASN A 26 4.46 -24.54 -0.62
N ALA A 27 5.68 -24.09 -0.97
CA ALA A 27 6.89 -24.86 -0.72
C ALA A 27 7.09 -25.15 0.77
N LEU A 28 6.95 -24.13 1.63
CA LEU A 28 7.08 -24.28 3.08
C LEU A 28 5.99 -25.17 3.68
N THR A 29 4.75 -25.08 3.20
CA THR A 29 3.63 -25.92 3.69
C THR A 29 3.87 -27.38 3.37
N ASN A 30 4.35 -27.68 2.17
CA ASN A 30 4.70 -29.04 1.77
C ASN A 30 5.88 -29.58 2.60
N TYR A 31 6.91 -28.78 2.84
CA TYR A 31 8.08 -29.16 3.63
C TYR A 31 7.72 -29.42 5.10
N LEU A 32 6.91 -28.55 5.71
CA LEU A 32 6.55 -28.65 7.12
C LEU A 32 5.42 -29.65 7.37
N LYS A 33 4.88 -30.30 6.34
CA LYS A 33 3.73 -31.24 6.44
C LYS A 33 2.53 -30.67 7.21
N THR A 34 2.40 -29.35 7.28
CA THR A 34 1.30 -28.67 7.96
C THR A 34 0.08 -28.59 7.05
N LYS A 35 -0.62 -29.71 6.93
CA LYS A 35 -1.93 -29.76 6.26
C LYS A 35 -2.99 -29.03 7.11
N LYS A 36 -3.07 -27.72 7.00
CA LYS A 36 -4.31 -27.00 7.31
C LYS A 36 -4.89 -26.54 5.98
N GLY A 37 -6.12 -26.96 5.67
CA GLY A 37 -6.83 -26.81 4.41
C GLY A 37 -7.04 -25.36 3.93
N ARG A 38 -5.93 -24.63 3.75
CA ARG A 38 -5.93 -23.30 3.14
C ARG A 38 -5.73 -23.45 1.64
N THR A 39 -6.64 -22.87 0.86
CA THR A 39 -6.58 -22.85 -0.59
C THR A 39 -5.55 -21.81 -1.08
N ILE A 40 -5.17 -21.88 -2.36
CA ILE A 40 -4.40 -20.83 -3.04
C ILE A 40 -5.12 -19.49 -2.93
N TYR A 41 -6.44 -19.49 -3.06
CA TYR A 41 -7.28 -18.31 -2.86
C TYR A 41 -7.09 -17.67 -1.46
N ASP A 42 -7.10 -18.48 -0.39
CA ASP A 42 -6.86 -17.97 0.96
C ASP A 42 -5.46 -17.37 1.12
N PHE A 43 -4.45 -17.97 0.49
CA PHE A 43 -3.08 -17.42 0.49
C PHE A 43 -3.00 -16.09 -0.27
N LYS A 44 -3.62 -15.99 -1.44
CA LYS A 44 -3.70 -14.75 -2.23
C LYS A 44 -4.41 -13.65 -1.43
N ARG A 45 -5.60 -13.94 -0.90
CA ARG A 45 -6.38 -13.00 -0.10
C ARG A 45 -5.58 -12.50 1.12
N HIS A 46 -4.91 -13.42 1.81
CA HIS A 46 -4.05 -13.08 2.95
C HIS A 46 -2.86 -12.22 2.53
N ALA A 47 -2.21 -12.50 1.39
CA ALA A 47 -1.10 -11.70 0.88
C ALA A 47 -1.56 -10.27 0.56
N ILE A 48 -2.68 -10.11 -0.14
CA ILE A 48 -3.26 -8.79 -0.44
C ILE A 48 -3.59 -8.03 0.85
N GLN A 49 -4.22 -8.68 1.81
CA GLN A 49 -4.64 -8.05 3.06
C GLN A 49 -3.46 -7.58 3.92
N ASN A 50 -2.41 -8.39 4.01
CA ASN A 50 -1.37 -8.22 5.03
C ASN A 50 0.01 -7.84 4.49
N SER A 51 0.24 -8.00 3.18
CA SER A 51 1.58 -7.86 2.61
C SER A 51 1.73 -6.79 1.55
N LEU A 52 0.69 -6.49 0.76
CA LEU A 52 0.82 -5.65 -0.43
C LEU A 52 0.26 -4.26 -0.21
N TYR A 53 1.06 -3.27 -0.60
CA TYR A 53 0.74 -1.84 -0.55
C TYR A 53 1.25 -1.17 -1.82
N GLY A 54 0.51 -0.19 -2.31
CA GLY A 54 0.93 0.56 -3.50
C GLY A 54 0.38 1.97 -3.52
N VAL A 55 1.13 2.86 -4.16
CA VAL A 55 0.76 4.26 -4.32
C VAL A 55 1.04 4.67 -5.76
N ASP A 56 0.12 5.41 -6.34
CA ASP A 56 0.35 6.09 -7.61
C ASP A 56 -0.35 7.45 -7.63
N ILE A 57 0.18 8.38 -8.36
CA ILE A 57 -0.42 9.70 -8.55
C ILE A 57 -1.63 9.64 -9.49
N ASP A 58 -1.64 8.68 -10.41
CA ASP A 58 -2.71 8.48 -11.40
C ASP A 58 -3.81 7.58 -10.82
N LEU A 59 -5.00 8.14 -10.67
CA LEU A 59 -6.18 7.41 -10.21
C LEU A 59 -6.53 6.23 -11.14
N GLY A 60 -6.38 6.39 -12.46
CA GLY A 60 -6.67 5.34 -13.43
C GLY A 60 -5.73 4.14 -13.23
N ALA A 61 -4.44 4.39 -13.02
CA ALA A 61 -3.47 3.35 -12.71
C ALA A 61 -3.81 2.63 -11.42
N VAL A 62 -4.19 3.35 -10.36
CA VAL A 62 -4.65 2.78 -9.07
C VAL A 62 -5.85 1.85 -9.25
N GLU A 63 -6.85 2.26 -10.01
CA GLU A 63 -8.04 1.43 -10.25
C GLU A 63 -7.71 0.17 -11.08
N ILE A 64 -6.82 0.28 -12.06
CA ILE A 64 -6.33 -0.88 -12.83
C ILE A 64 -5.53 -1.83 -11.91
N ALA A 65 -4.70 -1.32 -11.02
CA ALA A 65 -3.95 -2.14 -10.06
C ALA A 65 -4.89 -2.90 -9.12
N LYS A 66 -5.93 -2.25 -8.60
CA LYS A 66 -6.97 -2.88 -7.78
C LYS A 66 -7.69 -3.98 -8.56
N LEU A 67 -8.12 -3.69 -9.79
CA LEU A 67 -8.79 -4.66 -10.66
C LEU A 67 -7.90 -5.88 -10.94
N ARG A 68 -6.62 -5.66 -11.23
CA ARG A 68 -5.66 -6.73 -11.47
C ARG A 68 -5.47 -7.64 -10.24
N LEU A 69 -5.41 -7.07 -9.05
CA LEU A 69 -5.35 -7.84 -7.80
C LEU A 69 -6.64 -8.65 -7.57
N TRP A 70 -7.82 -8.08 -7.86
CA TRP A 70 -9.08 -8.80 -7.77
C TRP A 70 -9.17 -9.95 -8.78
N LEU A 71 -8.79 -9.72 -10.03
CA LEU A 71 -8.76 -10.76 -11.06
C LEU A 71 -7.80 -11.89 -10.66
N SER A 72 -6.65 -11.55 -10.10
CA SER A 72 -5.68 -12.54 -9.61
C SER A 72 -6.21 -13.40 -8.47
N LEU A 73 -7.19 -12.93 -7.69
CA LEU A 73 -7.84 -13.74 -6.65
C LEU A 73 -8.68 -14.87 -7.23
N ILE A 74 -9.38 -14.61 -8.33
CA ILE A 74 -10.42 -15.49 -8.83
C ILE A 74 -9.96 -16.40 -9.97
N VAL A 75 -8.85 -16.07 -10.65
CA VAL A 75 -8.44 -16.76 -11.89
C VAL A 75 -8.11 -18.25 -11.69
N ASP A 76 -7.67 -18.62 -10.49
CA ASP A 76 -7.28 -20.01 -10.18
C ASP A 76 -8.31 -20.74 -9.31
N GLU A 77 -9.50 -20.15 -9.08
CA GLU A 77 -10.56 -20.77 -8.30
C GLU A 77 -11.55 -21.47 -9.22
N GLU A 78 -11.57 -22.79 -9.16
CA GLU A 78 -12.46 -23.63 -10.00
C GLU A 78 -13.88 -23.68 -9.45
N ASP A 79 -14.06 -23.53 -8.13
CA ASP A 79 -15.38 -23.57 -7.49
C ASP A 79 -15.88 -22.17 -7.14
N ILE A 80 -16.75 -21.63 -7.98
CA ILE A 80 -17.37 -20.32 -7.80
C ILE A 80 -18.02 -20.15 -6.43
N LYS A 81 -18.51 -21.22 -5.81
CA LYS A 81 -19.15 -21.19 -4.48
C LYS A 81 -18.16 -20.90 -3.34
N GLN A 82 -16.87 -21.12 -3.56
CA GLN A 82 -15.82 -20.84 -2.58
C GLN A 82 -15.26 -19.41 -2.68
N ILE A 83 -15.60 -18.70 -3.76
CA ILE A 83 -15.17 -17.31 -3.94
C ILE A 83 -15.86 -16.43 -2.90
N LYS A 84 -15.08 -15.91 -1.97
CA LYS A 84 -15.54 -14.87 -1.03
C LYS A 84 -15.70 -13.54 -1.76
N PRO A 85 -16.58 -12.66 -1.29
CA PRO A 85 -16.68 -11.31 -1.84
C PRO A 85 -15.31 -10.60 -1.92
N LEU A 86 -15.13 -9.83 -2.99
CA LEU A 86 -13.87 -9.14 -3.24
C LEU A 86 -13.54 -8.16 -2.10
N PRO A 87 -12.29 -8.14 -1.64
CA PRO A 87 -11.88 -7.23 -0.57
C PRO A 87 -11.86 -5.77 -1.05
N ASN A 88 -12.04 -4.85 -0.10
CA ASN A 88 -11.92 -3.42 -0.38
C ASN A 88 -10.45 -3.00 -0.34
N LEU A 89 -9.92 -2.51 -1.45
CA LEU A 89 -8.50 -2.19 -1.62
C LEU A 89 -8.16 -0.70 -1.49
N ASP A 90 -9.13 0.16 -1.15
CA ASP A 90 -8.98 1.63 -1.15
C ASP A 90 -7.88 2.16 -0.21
N TYR A 91 -7.52 1.39 0.83
CA TYR A 91 -6.41 1.74 1.75
C TYR A 91 -5.23 0.76 1.65
N LYS A 92 -5.13 0.04 0.54
CA LYS A 92 -3.99 -0.81 0.17
C LYS A 92 -3.29 -0.32 -1.08
N ILE A 93 -4.08 0.02 -2.10
CA ILE A 93 -3.61 0.68 -3.32
C ILE A 93 -4.26 2.05 -3.34
N VAL A 94 -3.47 3.09 -3.18
CA VAL A 94 -3.92 4.44 -2.85
C VAL A 94 -3.47 5.44 -3.90
N GLN A 95 -4.37 6.35 -4.27
CA GLN A 95 -3.95 7.52 -5.04
C GLN A 95 -3.19 8.49 -4.14
N GLY A 96 -2.00 8.91 -4.56
CA GLY A 96 -1.20 9.87 -3.83
C GLY A 96 0.12 10.19 -4.49
N ASN A 97 0.69 11.34 -4.11
CA ASN A 97 2.05 11.67 -4.53
C ASN A 97 3.04 11.10 -3.52
N SER A 98 3.78 10.08 -3.90
CA SER A 98 4.77 9.39 -3.06
C SER A 98 5.94 10.28 -2.62
N LEU A 99 6.17 11.38 -3.33
CA LEU A 99 7.22 12.35 -2.99
C LEU A 99 6.72 13.45 -2.03
N SER A 100 5.42 13.49 -1.74
CA SER A 100 4.87 14.39 -0.72
C SER A 100 5.10 13.85 0.70
N SER A 101 4.98 14.74 1.69
CA SER A 101 4.94 14.40 3.10
C SER A 101 4.09 15.43 3.85
N VAL A 102 3.46 14.99 4.93
CA VAL A 102 2.69 15.85 5.83
C VAL A 102 3.45 15.97 7.15
N GLU A 103 3.52 17.16 7.71
CA GLU A 103 4.06 17.34 9.05
C GLU A 103 3.14 16.66 10.07
N GLN A 104 3.68 15.70 10.81
CA GLN A 104 2.92 14.92 11.77
C GLN A 104 2.82 15.64 13.10
N ASN A 105 1.60 15.72 13.63
CA ASN A 105 1.37 16.14 15.00
C ASN A 105 1.45 14.93 15.93
N LEU A 106 2.37 14.93 16.88
CA LEU A 106 2.65 13.82 17.80
C LEU A 106 1.47 13.44 18.73
N PHE A 107 0.43 14.25 18.77
CA PHE A 107 -0.72 14.08 19.70
C PHE A 107 -1.87 13.20 19.17
N ASN A 108 -1.73 12.57 18.01
CA ASN A 108 -2.82 11.88 17.32
C ASN A 108 -2.90 10.36 17.58
N GLN A 109 -2.19 9.81 18.58
CA GLN A 109 -2.12 8.36 18.84
C GLN A 109 -3.50 7.68 18.94
N PRO A 110 -4.53 8.22 19.63
CA PRO A 110 -5.84 7.57 19.68
C PRO A 110 -6.52 7.51 18.31
N LEU A 111 -6.31 8.50 17.44
CA LEU A 111 -6.87 8.52 16.08
C LEU A 111 -6.23 7.42 15.21
N PHE A 112 -4.92 7.22 15.34
CA PHE A 112 -4.22 6.13 14.64
C PHE A 112 -4.70 4.75 15.09
N THR A 113 -4.88 4.53 16.38
CA THR A 113 -5.41 3.25 16.90
C THR A 113 -6.77 2.93 16.28
N LYS A 114 -7.68 3.90 16.29
CA LYS A 114 -9.01 3.73 15.68
C LYS A 114 -8.95 3.50 14.17
N LEU A 115 -8.04 4.19 13.48
CA LEU A 115 -7.81 4.00 12.05
C LEU A 115 -7.35 2.57 11.73
N GLU A 116 -6.46 2.02 12.54
CA GLU A 116 -5.93 0.66 12.38
C GLU A 116 -6.95 -0.43 12.70
N GLU A 117 -7.92 -0.17 13.58
CA GLU A 117 -9.05 -1.06 13.86
C GLU A 117 -10.07 -1.08 12.72
N LEU A 118 -10.37 0.09 12.13
CA LEU A 118 -11.38 0.21 11.09
C LEU A 118 -10.93 -0.35 9.73
N LYS A 119 -9.66 -0.22 9.37
CA LYS A 119 -9.16 -0.68 8.05
C LYS A 119 -9.37 -2.18 7.80
N PRO A 120 -9.06 -3.12 8.72
CA PRO A 120 -9.36 -4.54 8.53
C PRO A 120 -10.85 -4.85 8.44
N ALA A 121 -11.69 -4.12 9.19
CA ALA A 121 -13.15 -4.25 9.10
C ALA A 121 -13.64 -3.81 7.72
N PHE A 122 -13.20 -2.64 7.24
CA PHE A 122 -13.50 -2.15 5.90
C PHE A 122 -13.05 -3.11 4.80
N PHE A 123 -11.85 -3.69 4.92
CA PHE A 123 -11.30 -4.62 3.92
C PHE A 123 -12.25 -5.81 3.64
N ASN A 124 -12.89 -6.34 4.68
CA ASN A 124 -13.75 -7.52 4.59
C ASN A 124 -15.25 -7.19 4.46
N GLU A 125 -15.64 -5.91 4.57
CA GLU A 125 -17.05 -5.52 4.55
C GLU A 125 -17.66 -5.66 3.16
N THR A 126 -18.80 -6.34 3.08
CA THR A 126 -19.53 -6.59 1.83
C THR A 126 -20.85 -5.83 1.74
N ASN A 127 -21.40 -5.41 2.88
CA ASN A 127 -22.62 -4.60 2.90
C ASN A 127 -22.31 -3.18 2.44
N ALA A 128 -22.97 -2.72 1.38
CA ALA A 128 -22.74 -1.42 0.75
C ALA A 128 -22.94 -0.22 1.70
N SER A 129 -23.90 -0.31 2.63
CA SER A 129 -24.16 0.78 3.59
C SER A 129 -23.06 0.85 4.66
N LYS A 130 -22.69 -0.28 5.25
CA LYS A 130 -21.60 -0.37 6.22
C LYS A 130 -20.25 -0.02 5.61
N LYS A 131 -20.01 -0.46 4.36
CA LYS A 131 -18.80 -0.09 3.62
C LYS A 131 -18.67 1.44 3.49
N ARG A 132 -19.76 2.12 3.13
CA ARG A 132 -19.78 3.59 3.03
C ARG A 132 -19.56 4.26 4.39
N GLU A 133 -20.12 3.70 5.45
CA GLU A 133 -19.94 4.18 6.80
C GLU A 133 -18.48 4.06 7.27
N TYR A 134 -17.87 2.89 7.14
CA TYR A 134 -16.46 2.68 7.47
C TYR A 134 -15.54 3.60 6.65
N LYS A 135 -15.80 3.74 5.34
CA LYS A 135 -15.04 4.64 4.49
C LYS A 135 -15.11 6.07 5.00
N LYS A 136 -16.33 6.57 5.31
CA LYS A 136 -16.52 7.92 5.86
C LYS A 136 -15.77 8.12 7.18
N GLN A 137 -15.80 7.14 8.07
CA GLN A 137 -15.08 7.21 9.36
C GLN A 137 -13.57 7.22 9.16
N ILE A 138 -13.04 6.39 8.26
CA ILE A 138 -11.60 6.35 7.94
C ILE A 138 -11.15 7.66 7.30
N ASP A 139 -11.88 8.16 6.31
CA ASP A 139 -11.56 9.42 5.62
C ASP A 139 -11.58 10.61 6.60
N GLU A 140 -12.54 10.63 7.55
CA GLU A 140 -12.61 11.66 8.59
C GLU A 140 -11.43 11.58 9.56
N LEU A 141 -11.01 10.37 9.97
CA LEU A 141 -9.83 10.19 10.81
C LEU A 141 -8.56 10.67 10.09
N ILE A 142 -8.40 10.32 8.81
CA ILE A 142 -7.27 10.80 8.00
C ILE A 142 -7.30 12.34 7.93
N ARG A 143 -8.45 12.94 7.69
CA ARG A 143 -8.63 14.38 7.63
C ARG A 143 -8.24 15.06 8.95
N LEU A 144 -8.63 14.51 10.08
CA LEU A 144 -8.26 15.01 11.41
C LEU A 144 -6.74 14.88 11.67
N ILE A 145 -6.15 13.73 11.34
CA ILE A 145 -4.71 13.49 11.51
C ILE A 145 -3.88 14.45 10.66
N THR A 146 -4.35 14.75 9.44
CA THR A 146 -3.66 15.63 8.50
C THR A 146 -3.97 17.12 8.69
N ASN A 147 -4.77 17.50 9.68
CA ASN A 147 -5.27 18.88 9.85
C ASN A 147 -5.90 19.44 8.56
N ASN A 148 -6.76 18.65 7.92
CA ASN A 148 -7.39 18.97 6.62
C ASN A 148 -6.40 19.08 5.43
N ASN A 149 -5.14 18.71 5.58
CA ASN A 149 -4.23 18.62 4.46
C ASN A 149 -4.58 17.39 3.62
N GLN A 150 -4.87 17.57 2.34
CA GLN A 150 -5.22 16.50 1.41
C GLN A 150 -3.99 15.78 0.82
N SER A 151 -2.78 16.16 1.22
CA SER A 151 -1.56 15.53 0.75
C SER A 151 -1.43 14.10 1.31
N PHE A 152 -0.99 13.19 0.45
CA PHE A 152 -0.72 11.82 0.84
C PHE A 152 0.52 11.73 1.76
N ASP A 153 0.44 10.87 2.77
CA ASP A 153 1.59 10.50 3.62
C ASP A 153 1.54 9.01 3.95
N PHE A 154 2.65 8.30 3.71
CA PHE A 154 2.77 6.86 3.95
C PHE A 154 2.50 6.46 5.40
N LYS A 155 2.98 7.24 6.37
CA LYS A 155 2.84 6.92 7.80
C LYS A 155 1.40 7.06 8.28
N ILE A 156 0.61 7.89 7.61
CA ILE A 156 -0.81 8.07 7.90
C ILE A 156 -1.64 6.98 7.21
N TYR A 157 -1.48 6.86 5.88
CA TYR A 157 -2.28 5.90 5.11
C TYR A 157 -1.94 4.45 5.42
N PHE A 158 -0.68 4.14 5.81
CA PHE A 158 -0.22 2.80 6.16
C PHE A 158 0.29 2.73 7.61
N SER A 159 -0.39 3.42 8.53
CA SER A 159 -0.02 3.49 9.96
C SER A 159 0.22 2.13 10.59
N GLU A 160 -0.55 1.10 10.23
CA GLU A 160 -0.37 -0.28 10.68
C GLU A 160 0.98 -0.91 10.30
N VAL A 161 1.68 -0.33 9.32
CA VAL A 161 3.05 -0.73 8.95
C VAL A 161 4.06 -0.05 9.85
N PHE A 162 3.95 1.27 9.96
CA PHE A 162 4.94 2.09 10.65
C PHE A 162 4.90 1.92 12.17
N HIS A 163 3.72 1.79 12.79
CA HIS A 163 3.60 1.58 14.24
C HIS A 163 4.14 0.21 14.68
N LYS A 164 4.01 -0.83 13.83
CA LYS A 164 4.44 -2.18 14.21
C LYS A 164 5.92 -2.46 13.92
N LYS A 165 6.45 -1.96 12.80
CA LYS A 165 7.80 -2.28 12.31
C LYS A 165 8.61 -1.06 11.89
N ASN A 166 8.06 0.13 12.00
CA ASN A 166 8.66 1.38 11.55
C ASN A 166 9.05 1.39 10.06
N GLY A 167 8.33 0.65 9.23
CA GLY A 167 8.52 0.62 7.78
C GLY A 167 8.20 -0.71 7.10
N PHE A 168 8.44 -0.75 5.81
CA PHE A 168 8.23 -1.94 4.96
C PHE A 168 9.42 -2.89 5.01
N ASP A 169 9.16 -4.18 4.82
CA ASP A 169 10.23 -5.18 4.69
C ASP A 169 10.86 -5.14 3.29
N VAL A 170 10.09 -4.76 2.28
CA VAL A 170 10.53 -4.61 0.88
C VAL A 170 9.89 -3.37 0.28
N VAL A 171 10.69 -2.56 -0.42
CA VAL A 171 10.19 -1.50 -1.30
C VAL A 171 10.67 -1.80 -2.71
N ILE A 172 9.74 -1.98 -3.64
CA ILE A 172 10.01 -2.36 -5.02
C ILE A 172 9.15 -1.51 -5.95
N GLY A 173 9.70 -1.04 -7.05
CA GLY A 173 8.94 -0.26 -8.02
C GLY A 173 9.75 0.08 -9.25
N ASN A 174 9.08 0.63 -10.25
CA ASN A 174 9.70 1.23 -11.42
C ASN A 174 9.20 2.68 -11.54
N PRO A 175 9.79 3.61 -10.80
CA PRO A 175 9.34 5.00 -10.80
C PRO A 175 9.58 5.67 -12.15
N PRO A 176 8.86 6.77 -12.45
CA PRO A 176 9.04 7.52 -13.69
C PRO A 176 10.47 8.08 -13.80
N TRP A 177 11.02 8.03 -15.00
CA TRP A 177 12.34 8.56 -15.33
C TRP A 177 12.18 9.98 -15.88
N GLY A 178 12.85 10.92 -15.24
CA GLY A 178 12.76 12.32 -15.61
C GLY A 178 11.36 12.91 -15.35
N GLY A 179 11.20 14.16 -15.66
CA GLY A 179 9.93 14.89 -15.58
C GLY A 179 10.19 16.38 -15.63
N ASP A 180 9.33 17.09 -16.33
CA ASP A 180 9.33 18.55 -16.29
C ASP A 180 8.78 19.00 -14.92
N LEU A 181 9.68 19.21 -13.99
CA LEU A 181 9.36 19.73 -12.67
C LEU A 181 9.21 21.24 -12.73
N SER A 182 8.10 21.73 -12.21
CA SER A 182 7.91 23.17 -12.00
C SER A 182 8.93 23.71 -10.98
N GLU A 183 9.20 25.01 -11.04
CA GLU A 183 10.11 25.64 -10.07
C GLU A 183 9.64 25.50 -8.62
N LYS A 184 8.33 25.42 -8.40
CA LYS A 184 7.71 25.18 -7.10
C LYS A 184 8.02 23.77 -6.58
N GLU A 185 7.93 22.75 -7.43
CA GLU A 185 8.29 21.37 -7.08
C GLU A 185 9.79 21.23 -6.83
N LYS A 186 10.63 21.84 -7.67
CA LYS A 186 12.07 21.85 -7.48
C LYS A 186 12.47 22.49 -6.13
N ALA A 187 11.85 23.61 -5.76
CA ALA A 187 12.08 24.25 -4.48
C ALA A 187 11.70 23.33 -3.31
N TYR A 188 10.51 22.71 -3.38
CA TYR A 188 10.03 21.76 -2.39
C TYR A 188 10.95 20.54 -2.27
N PHE A 189 11.38 19.94 -3.37
CA PHE A 189 12.26 18.77 -3.33
C PHE A 189 13.66 19.11 -2.78
N ARG A 190 14.21 20.28 -3.12
CA ARG A 190 15.50 20.75 -2.54
C ARG A 190 15.45 20.93 -1.03
N GLU A 191 14.28 21.26 -0.47
CA GLU A 191 14.09 21.37 0.98
C GLU A 191 13.95 19.99 1.64
N LYS A 192 13.25 19.06 1.00
CA LYS A 192 12.82 17.77 1.61
C LYS A 192 13.74 16.59 1.30
N PHE A 193 14.52 16.64 0.21
CA PHE A 193 15.33 15.49 -0.26
C PHE A 193 16.81 15.87 -0.39
N GLN A 194 17.67 15.00 0.12
CA GLN A 194 19.12 15.20 0.02
C GLN A 194 19.61 14.95 -1.42
N SER A 195 18.95 14.08 -2.17
CA SER A 195 19.23 13.78 -3.57
C SER A 195 18.84 14.90 -4.53
N ALA A 196 18.07 15.90 -4.10
CA ALA A 196 17.61 17.01 -4.94
C ALA A 196 18.68 18.12 -5.13
N LYS A 197 19.97 17.74 -5.28
CA LYS A 197 21.08 18.65 -5.52
C LYS A 197 21.42 18.72 -7.00
N GLY A 198 21.64 19.93 -7.52
CA GLY A 198 21.96 20.12 -8.94
C GLY A 198 20.74 19.88 -9.85
N ILE A 199 20.91 19.04 -10.87
CA ILE A 199 19.82 18.58 -11.72
C ILE A 199 19.01 17.56 -10.93
N ILE A 200 17.71 17.84 -10.75
CA ILE A 200 16.81 16.96 -10.00
C ILE A 200 16.30 15.87 -10.92
N ASP A 201 16.59 14.63 -10.57
CA ASP A 201 16.04 13.44 -11.23
C ASP A 201 14.99 12.79 -10.31
N THR A 202 13.79 12.58 -10.83
CA THR A 202 12.69 11.94 -10.10
C THR A 202 13.05 10.53 -9.62
N TYR A 203 13.84 9.79 -10.40
CA TYR A 203 14.36 8.48 -9.99
C TYR A 203 15.16 8.55 -8.68
N ALA A 204 16.04 9.55 -8.54
CA ALA A 204 16.83 9.74 -7.31
C ALA A 204 15.94 10.06 -6.12
N LEU A 205 14.90 10.90 -6.31
CA LEU A 205 13.93 11.22 -5.27
C LEU A 205 13.14 9.97 -4.82
N PHE A 206 12.69 9.14 -5.78
CA PHE A 206 12.01 7.89 -5.46
C PHE A 206 12.92 6.89 -4.76
N THR A 207 14.20 6.81 -5.14
CA THR A 207 15.18 5.96 -4.45
C THR A 207 15.40 6.41 -2.99
N GLU A 208 15.57 7.70 -2.75
CA GLU A 208 15.67 8.24 -1.39
C GLU A 208 14.39 7.99 -0.58
N ARG A 209 13.23 8.20 -1.20
CA ARG A 209 11.94 7.88 -0.58
C ARG A 209 11.83 6.40 -0.24
N ALA A 210 12.19 5.50 -1.14
CA ALA A 210 12.16 4.05 -0.93
C ALA A 210 13.01 3.64 0.28
N ILE A 211 14.22 4.16 0.38
CA ILE A 211 15.11 3.93 1.53
C ILE A 211 14.46 4.42 2.84
N ALA A 212 13.84 5.61 2.82
CA ALA A 212 13.16 6.16 3.99
C ALA A 212 11.89 5.39 4.43
N LEU A 213 11.31 4.60 3.53
CA LEU A 213 10.14 3.76 3.81
C LEU A 213 10.50 2.38 4.36
N LEU A 214 11.76 1.95 4.28
CA LEU A 214 12.21 0.64 4.75
C LEU A 214 12.27 0.56 6.27
N SER A 215 11.87 -0.58 6.80
CA SER A 215 12.17 -0.97 8.18
C SER A 215 13.64 -1.34 8.34
N LYS A 216 14.13 -1.43 9.56
CA LYS A 216 15.50 -1.90 9.82
C LYS A 216 15.71 -3.30 9.25
N GLY A 217 16.65 -3.44 8.32
CA GLY A 217 16.93 -4.69 7.61
C GLY A 217 15.99 -4.99 6.43
N GLY A 218 15.18 -4.03 6.01
CA GLY A 218 14.40 -4.10 4.76
C GLY A 218 15.27 -3.90 3.52
N ILE A 219 14.75 -4.32 2.37
CA ILE A 219 15.38 -4.27 1.05
C ILE A 219 14.45 -3.66 0.01
#